data_bf31745527ef0efe6011c602c3d95014
#
_entry.id   bf31745527ef0efe6011c602c3d95014
#
_cell.length_a   1.000
_cell.length_b   1.000
_cell.length_c   1.000
_cell.angle_alpha   90.00
_cell.angle_beta   90.00
_cell.angle_gamma   90.00
#
_symmetry.space_group_name_H-M   'P 1'
#
loop_
_entity.id
_entity.type
_entity.pdbx_description
1 polymer ?
#
loop_
_entity_poly.entity_id
_entity_poly.type
_entity_poly.pdbx_seq_one_letter_code
_entity_poly.pdbx_strand_id
1 'polypeptide(L)'
;MVTEEMPVQPLAGWMERLVAKTSTPIAAVDASCIVPLPLLDRSVSRAFEYRDATKELYASRVDKDYIEQDVDCDMFQADLPFNPVCLQDCCLSTLISKCDIDHAVAPVADTPGGSRAGYQRWERFKKLGLADYEIHRNDASHHEGVSRMSAYLHFGMVSPLRIAREASEHGAEKYLDELLI
;
A
#
# COMPACT_ATOMS: atom_id res chain seq x y z
N MET A 1 12.53 6.05 16.07
CA MET A 1 11.13 5.97 15.58
C MET A 1 11.14 5.72 14.09
N VAL A 2 10.26 4.85 13.61
CA VAL A 2 10.08 4.62 12.17
C VAL A 2 8.72 5.19 11.76
N THR A 3 8.65 5.85 10.61
CA THR A 3 7.43 6.44 10.06
C THR A 3 7.44 6.32 8.55
N GLU A 4 6.30 6.57 7.93
CA GLU A 4 6.19 6.60 6.48
C GLU A 4 6.66 7.95 5.91
N GLU A 5 7.37 7.92 4.79
CA GLU A 5 7.69 9.09 4.00
C GLU A 5 6.50 9.51 3.15
N MET A 6 5.96 10.69 3.42
CA MET A 6 4.78 11.22 2.72
C MET A 6 5.14 12.54 2.04
N PRO A 7 5.38 12.53 0.72
CA PRO A 7 5.86 13.70 -0.01
C PRO A 7 4.78 14.76 -0.29
N VAL A 8 3.54 14.52 0.11
CA VAL A 8 2.39 15.36 -0.20
C VAL A 8 1.89 16.15 1.02
N GLN A 9 1.41 17.37 0.78
CA GLN A 9 0.76 18.17 1.83
C GLN A 9 -0.66 17.64 2.15
N PRO A 10 -1.09 17.70 3.41
CA PRO A 10 -0.44 18.25 4.61
C PRO A 10 0.53 17.30 5.34
N LEU A 11 0.69 16.07 4.88
CA LEU A 11 1.44 15.02 5.57
C LEU A 11 2.93 15.33 5.69
N ALA A 12 3.54 15.85 4.63
CA ALA A 12 4.93 16.32 4.66
C ALA A 12 5.15 17.38 5.77
N GLY A 13 4.24 18.34 5.90
CA GLY A 13 4.31 19.34 6.94
C GLY A 13 4.09 18.78 8.35
N TRP A 14 3.41 17.65 8.51
CA TRP A 14 3.30 16.96 9.80
C TRP A 14 4.62 16.30 10.18
N MET A 15 5.30 15.70 9.21
CA MET A 15 6.63 15.12 9.40
C MET A 15 7.66 16.18 9.80
N GLU A 16 7.70 17.32 9.12
CA GLU A 16 8.58 18.44 9.47
C GLU A 16 8.35 18.91 10.91
N ARG A 17 7.08 19.04 11.31
CA ARG A 17 6.72 19.41 12.69
C ARG A 17 7.10 18.36 13.71
N LEU A 18 6.99 17.07 13.37
CA LEU A 18 7.40 15.98 14.25
C LEU A 18 8.91 15.99 14.45
N VAL A 19 9.69 16.09 13.38
CA VAL A 19 11.15 16.21 13.43
C VAL A 19 11.59 17.39 14.28
N ALA A 20 10.95 18.55 14.12
CA ALA A 20 11.27 19.75 14.88
C ALA A 20 10.96 19.65 16.39
N LYS A 21 10.08 18.74 16.81
CA LYS A 21 9.60 18.60 18.19
C LYS A 21 10.22 17.44 18.97
N THR A 22 10.96 16.56 18.32
CA THR A 22 11.55 15.39 18.99
C THR A 22 13.05 15.35 18.79
N SER A 23 13.77 14.88 19.82
CA SER A 23 15.19 14.52 19.74
C SER A 23 15.41 13.05 19.38
N THR A 24 14.34 12.27 19.27
CA THR A 24 14.42 10.86 18.90
C THR A 24 14.80 10.72 17.43
N PRO A 25 15.80 9.90 17.06
CA PRO A 25 16.09 9.62 15.67
C PRO A 25 14.87 9.08 14.93
N ILE A 26 14.58 9.63 13.75
CA ILE A 26 13.46 9.24 12.89
C ILE A 26 14.02 8.67 11.60
N ALA A 27 13.57 7.47 11.24
CA ALA A 27 13.76 6.90 9.92
C ALA A 27 12.42 6.97 9.16
N ALA A 28 12.39 7.70 8.05
CA ALA A 28 11.26 7.75 7.14
C ALA A 28 11.45 6.70 6.05
N VAL A 29 10.40 5.92 5.77
CA VAL A 29 10.39 4.84 4.78
C VAL A 29 9.23 5.07 3.83
N ASP A 30 9.50 5.14 2.53
CA ASP A 30 8.45 5.14 1.52
C ASP A 30 7.89 3.71 1.36
N ALA A 31 6.70 3.47 1.90
CA ALA A 31 5.99 2.21 1.81
C ALA A 31 4.91 2.22 0.70
N SER A 32 4.68 3.37 0.07
CA SER A 32 3.64 3.57 -0.93
C SER A 32 4.13 3.31 -2.36
N CYS A 33 5.40 3.60 -2.63
CA CYS A 33 5.98 3.47 -3.97
C CYS A 33 6.86 2.22 -4.09
N ILE A 34 6.78 1.53 -5.23
CA ILE A 34 7.70 0.42 -5.55
C ILE A 34 9.12 0.95 -5.67
N VAL A 35 9.28 2.09 -6.33
CA VAL A 35 10.53 2.85 -6.34
C VAL A 35 10.37 4.07 -5.43
N PRO A 36 11.01 4.11 -4.26
CA PRO A 36 10.93 5.24 -3.34
C PRO A 36 11.32 6.55 -4.01
N LEU A 37 10.51 7.59 -3.82
CA LEU A 37 10.75 8.90 -4.44
C LEU A 37 12.12 9.51 -4.14
N PRO A 38 12.70 9.36 -2.93
CA PRO A 38 14.07 9.85 -2.65
C PRO A 38 15.18 9.24 -3.51
N LEU A 39 14.92 8.12 -4.19
CA LEU A 39 15.88 7.51 -5.10
C LEU A 39 15.87 8.14 -6.51
N LEU A 40 14.90 9.03 -6.79
CA LEU A 40 14.88 9.80 -8.03
C LEU A 40 15.76 11.04 -7.87
N ASP A 41 16.68 11.22 -8.79
CA ASP A 41 17.63 12.35 -8.83
C ASP A 41 17.04 13.61 -9.48
N ARG A 42 15.85 13.48 -10.07
CA ARG A 42 15.17 14.58 -10.80
C ARG A 42 13.65 14.49 -10.73
N SER A 43 13.01 15.63 -10.92
CA SER A 43 11.57 15.70 -11.15
C SER A 43 11.24 15.27 -12.57
N VAL A 44 10.18 14.48 -12.73
CA VAL A 44 9.64 14.03 -14.01
C VAL A 44 8.18 14.46 -14.13
N SER A 45 7.74 14.80 -15.33
CA SER A 45 6.40 15.34 -15.56
C SER A 45 5.47 14.40 -16.33
N ARG A 46 6.01 13.34 -16.92
CA ARG A 46 5.27 12.41 -17.77
C ARG A 46 5.52 10.96 -17.35
N ALA A 47 4.50 10.13 -17.46
CA ALA A 47 4.55 8.72 -17.09
C ALA A 47 5.70 7.94 -17.76
N PHE A 48 5.95 8.18 -19.05
CA PHE A 48 7.05 7.52 -19.76
C PHE A 48 8.44 7.95 -19.25
N GLU A 49 8.61 9.24 -18.89
CA GLU A 49 9.86 9.75 -18.31
C GLU A 49 10.11 9.10 -16.94
N TYR A 50 9.05 8.93 -16.13
CA TYR A 50 9.12 8.23 -14.86
C TYR A 50 9.52 6.76 -15.05
N ARG A 51 8.90 6.07 -16.00
CA ARG A 51 9.21 4.69 -16.34
C ARG A 51 10.68 4.54 -16.74
N ASP A 52 11.17 5.39 -17.64
CA ASP A 52 12.56 5.35 -18.09
C ASP A 52 13.54 5.65 -16.96
N ALA A 53 13.24 6.63 -16.09
CA ALA A 53 14.07 6.99 -14.96
C ALA A 53 14.12 5.91 -13.86
N THR A 54 13.07 5.10 -13.73
CA THR A 54 12.95 4.10 -12.65
C THR A 54 13.22 2.68 -13.09
N LYS A 55 13.38 2.40 -14.38
CA LYS A 55 13.45 1.05 -14.96
C LYS A 55 14.44 0.12 -14.25
N GLU A 56 15.68 0.56 -14.05
CA GLU A 56 16.72 -0.25 -13.41
C GLU A 56 16.46 -0.44 -11.90
N LEU A 57 16.04 0.63 -11.22
CA LEU A 57 15.67 0.59 -9.81
C LEU A 57 14.48 -0.34 -9.59
N TYR A 58 13.47 -0.23 -10.44
CA TYR A 58 12.28 -1.07 -10.41
C TYR A 58 12.64 -2.54 -10.53
N ALA A 59 13.37 -2.93 -11.59
CA ALA A 59 13.81 -4.30 -11.81
C ALA A 59 14.60 -4.82 -10.60
N SER A 60 15.59 -4.07 -10.14
CA SER A 60 16.44 -4.48 -9.01
C SER A 60 15.67 -4.66 -7.69
N ARG A 61 14.52 -4.00 -7.51
CA ARG A 61 13.70 -4.12 -6.30
C ARG A 61 12.69 -5.25 -6.40
N VAL A 62 12.12 -5.45 -7.59
CA VAL A 62 11.14 -6.52 -7.83
C VAL A 62 11.82 -7.89 -7.80
N ASP A 63 13.04 -8.00 -8.32
CA ASP A 63 13.79 -9.26 -8.37
C ASP A 63 14.46 -9.66 -7.05
N LYS A 64 14.47 -8.76 -6.04
CA LYS A 64 15.04 -9.10 -4.73
C LYS A 64 14.12 -10.03 -3.96
N ASP A 65 14.70 -11.07 -3.38
CA ASP A 65 14.01 -11.92 -2.41
C ASP A 65 13.46 -11.08 -1.25
N TYR A 66 12.23 -11.33 -0.91
CA TYR A 66 11.61 -10.75 0.28
C TYR A 66 11.88 -11.66 1.47
N ILE A 67 12.70 -11.17 2.40
CA ILE A 67 12.93 -11.87 3.65
C ILE A 67 11.92 -11.33 4.65
N GLU A 68 10.95 -12.16 5.00
CA GLU A 68 10.07 -11.90 6.13
C GLU A 68 10.90 -12.09 7.41
N GLN A 69 11.15 -11.00 8.13
CA GLN A 69 11.84 -11.08 9.43
C GLN A 69 10.80 -10.92 10.53
N ASP A 70 10.76 -11.90 11.41
CA ASP A 70 10.08 -11.73 12.69
C ASP A 70 10.85 -10.69 13.51
N VAL A 71 10.19 -9.57 13.78
CA VAL A 71 10.75 -8.55 14.66
C VAL A 71 10.34 -8.90 16.09
N ASP A 72 11.27 -9.49 16.84
CA ASP A 72 11.11 -9.67 18.28
C ASP A 72 11.47 -8.33 18.95
N CYS A 73 10.48 -7.70 19.57
CA CYS A 73 10.66 -6.49 20.34
C CYS A 73 9.92 -6.57 21.67
N ASP A 74 10.54 -6.03 22.70
CA ASP A 74 9.90 -5.94 24.00
C ASP A 74 8.61 -5.11 23.91
N MET A 75 7.56 -5.63 24.52
CA MET A 75 6.31 -4.89 24.68
C MET A 75 6.55 -3.65 25.55
N PHE A 76 5.98 -2.53 25.16
CA PHE A 76 6.00 -1.32 25.97
C PHE A 76 5.35 -1.57 27.33
N GLN A 77 6.10 -1.39 28.43
CA GLN A 77 5.68 -1.73 29.78
C GLN A 77 5.29 -0.54 30.65
N ALA A 78 5.48 0.70 30.17
CA ALA A 78 5.16 1.89 30.94
C ALA A 78 3.67 2.25 30.81
N ASP A 79 3.16 2.97 31.83
CA ASP A 79 1.80 3.51 31.79
C ASP A 79 1.66 4.52 30.64
N LEU A 80 0.59 4.39 29.89
CA LEU A 80 0.25 5.34 28.83
C LEU A 80 -0.44 6.58 29.43
N PRO A 81 -0.15 7.80 28.94
CA PRO A 81 -0.81 9.02 29.41
C PRO A 81 -2.25 9.16 28.93
N PHE A 82 -2.83 8.09 28.37
CA PHE A 82 -4.19 8.00 27.88
C PHE A 82 -4.71 6.56 28.04
N ASN A 83 -6.01 6.36 28.03
CA ASN A 83 -6.62 5.03 28.06
C ASN A 83 -6.56 4.41 26.66
N PRO A 84 -5.78 3.33 26.43
CA PRO A 84 -5.73 2.67 25.14
C PRO A 84 -7.05 1.97 24.81
N VAL A 85 -7.38 1.91 23.54
CA VAL A 85 -8.51 1.13 23.04
C VAL A 85 -8.04 -0.29 22.76
N CYS A 86 -8.61 -1.27 23.45
CA CYS A 86 -8.36 -2.68 23.16
C CYS A 86 -9.17 -3.09 21.92
N LEU A 87 -8.48 -3.28 20.79
CA LEU A 87 -9.15 -3.64 19.54
C LEU A 87 -9.77 -5.04 19.54
N GLN A 88 -9.30 -5.93 20.42
CA GLN A 88 -9.84 -7.29 20.54
C GLN A 88 -11.26 -7.27 21.14
N ASP A 89 -11.55 -6.28 21.98
CA ASP A 89 -12.84 -6.13 22.68
C ASP A 89 -13.78 -5.13 21.98
N CYS A 90 -13.32 -4.56 20.84
CA CYS A 90 -14.06 -3.52 20.15
C CYS A 90 -14.94 -4.08 19.03
N CYS A 91 -16.20 -3.69 19.03
CA CYS A 91 -17.07 -3.82 17.88
C CYS A 91 -16.85 -2.63 16.92
N LEU A 92 -16.31 -2.88 15.73
CA LEU A 92 -16.03 -1.83 14.74
C LEU A 92 -17.28 -1.00 14.39
N SER A 93 -18.44 -1.63 14.27
CA SER A 93 -19.68 -0.91 13.98
C SER A 93 -20.04 0.08 15.09
N THR A 94 -19.78 -0.27 16.35
CA THR A 94 -19.98 0.64 17.49
C THR A 94 -18.98 1.80 17.49
N LEU A 95 -17.75 1.58 17.08
CA LEU A 95 -16.75 2.65 16.92
C LEU A 95 -17.14 3.59 15.77
N ILE A 96 -17.51 3.04 14.63
CA ILE A 96 -17.93 3.79 13.46
C ILE A 96 -19.20 4.61 13.77
N SER A 97 -20.17 4.06 14.49
CA SER A 97 -21.41 4.77 14.83
C SER A 97 -21.20 6.05 15.68
N LYS A 98 -20.02 6.18 16.31
CA LYS A 98 -19.62 7.36 17.09
C LYS A 98 -18.84 8.40 16.27
N CYS A 99 -18.49 8.09 15.03
CA CYS A 99 -17.78 9.02 14.16
C CYS A 99 -18.75 10.06 13.59
N ASP A 100 -18.24 11.28 13.40
CA ASP A 100 -19.01 12.35 12.73
C ASP A 100 -18.86 12.19 11.20
N ILE A 101 -19.66 11.29 10.65
CA ILE A 101 -19.71 10.93 9.24
C ILE A 101 -21.14 10.73 8.77
N ASP A 102 -21.39 10.70 7.47
CA ASP A 102 -22.69 10.35 6.92
C ASP A 102 -22.96 8.83 7.04
N HIS A 103 -23.73 8.46 8.03
CA HIS A 103 -24.11 7.07 8.30
C HIS A 103 -25.11 6.48 7.30
N ALA A 104 -25.65 7.27 6.35
CA ALA A 104 -26.47 6.74 5.26
C ALA A 104 -25.62 6.05 4.18
N VAL A 105 -24.31 6.33 4.14
CA VAL A 105 -23.38 5.67 3.23
C VAL A 105 -22.98 4.30 3.79
N ALA A 106 -23.47 3.25 3.16
CA ALA A 106 -23.17 1.88 3.55
C ALA A 106 -21.76 1.44 3.08
N PRO A 107 -21.14 0.45 3.76
CA PRO A 107 -19.91 -0.17 3.28
C PRO A 107 -20.08 -0.78 1.89
N VAL A 108 -19.03 -0.78 1.07
CA VAL A 108 -19.03 -1.44 -0.24
C VAL A 108 -19.11 -2.95 -0.04
N ALA A 109 -20.20 -3.56 -0.51
CA ALA A 109 -20.54 -4.95 -0.18
C ALA A 109 -19.55 -5.97 -0.76
N ASP A 110 -18.98 -5.70 -1.95
CA ASP A 110 -18.08 -6.62 -2.68
C ASP A 110 -16.59 -6.34 -2.45
N THR A 111 -16.26 -5.37 -1.59
CA THR A 111 -14.87 -4.96 -1.32
C THR A 111 -14.65 -4.80 0.20
N PRO A 112 -14.68 -5.91 0.95
CA PRO A 112 -14.39 -5.86 2.39
C PRO A 112 -12.97 -5.37 2.63
N GLY A 113 -12.79 -4.52 3.65
CA GLY A 113 -11.50 -3.96 3.99
C GLY A 113 -10.55 -4.96 4.67
N GLY A 114 -9.28 -4.56 4.77
CA GLY A 114 -8.24 -5.27 5.50
C GLY A 114 -7.32 -6.12 4.63
N SER A 115 -6.12 -6.37 5.16
CA SER A 115 -5.04 -7.07 4.45
C SER A 115 -5.43 -8.48 4.02
N ARG A 116 -6.15 -9.22 4.87
CA ARG A 116 -6.62 -10.57 4.53
C ARG A 116 -7.52 -10.56 3.30
N ALA A 117 -8.48 -9.66 3.24
CA ALA A 117 -9.39 -9.54 2.11
C ALA A 117 -8.66 -9.09 0.84
N GLY A 118 -7.72 -8.14 0.98
CA GLY A 118 -6.88 -7.69 -0.13
C GLY A 118 -6.04 -8.82 -0.73
N TYR A 119 -5.33 -9.58 0.10
CA TYR A 119 -4.54 -10.70 -0.42
C TYR A 119 -5.42 -11.85 -0.95
N GLN A 120 -6.58 -12.13 -0.38
CA GLN A 120 -7.51 -13.10 -0.96
C GLN A 120 -7.99 -12.68 -2.37
N ARG A 121 -8.27 -11.39 -2.56
CA ARG A 121 -8.62 -10.84 -3.88
C ARG A 121 -7.45 -10.98 -4.86
N TRP A 122 -6.24 -10.66 -4.43
CA TRP A 122 -5.03 -10.82 -5.23
C TRP A 122 -4.81 -12.28 -5.65
N GLU A 123 -4.90 -13.23 -4.71
CA GLU A 123 -4.79 -14.65 -5.00
C GLU A 123 -5.82 -15.14 -6.02
N ARG A 124 -7.04 -14.63 -5.91
CA ARG A 124 -8.10 -14.94 -6.90
C ARG A 124 -7.72 -14.38 -8.27
N PHE A 125 -7.28 -13.13 -8.34
CA PHE A 125 -6.92 -12.51 -9.61
C PHE A 125 -5.72 -13.18 -10.28
N LYS A 126 -4.70 -13.57 -9.53
CA LYS A 126 -3.57 -14.36 -10.05
C LYS A 126 -4.03 -15.62 -10.76
N LYS A 127 -5.05 -16.29 -10.24
CA LYS A 127 -5.57 -17.56 -10.80
C LYS A 127 -6.47 -17.36 -12.00
N LEU A 128 -7.25 -16.29 -12.06
CA LEU A 128 -8.37 -16.16 -12.99
C LEU A 128 -8.18 -15.08 -14.07
N GLY A 129 -7.36 -14.06 -13.84
CA GLY A 129 -7.29 -12.90 -14.72
C GLY A 129 -5.89 -12.39 -15.04
N LEU A 130 -4.87 -12.73 -14.23
CA LEU A 130 -3.55 -12.14 -14.39
C LEU A 130 -2.88 -12.53 -15.71
N ALA A 131 -3.02 -13.79 -16.13
CA ALA A 131 -2.41 -14.28 -17.39
C ALA A 131 -2.96 -13.58 -18.64
N ASP A 132 -4.25 -13.23 -18.62
CA ASP A 132 -4.94 -12.61 -19.74
C ASP A 132 -5.22 -11.10 -19.51
N TYR A 133 -4.57 -10.53 -18.50
CA TYR A 133 -4.78 -9.14 -18.11
C TYR A 133 -4.62 -8.14 -19.27
N GLU A 134 -3.59 -8.30 -20.08
CA GLU A 134 -3.31 -7.42 -21.21
C GLU A 134 -4.49 -7.37 -22.20
N ILE A 135 -5.16 -8.50 -22.40
CA ILE A 135 -6.27 -8.66 -23.34
C ILE A 135 -7.56 -8.08 -22.75
N HIS A 136 -7.84 -8.40 -21.49
CA HIS A 136 -9.15 -8.17 -20.88
C HIS A 136 -9.27 -6.90 -20.02
N ARG A 137 -8.17 -6.25 -19.67
CA ARG A 137 -8.16 -5.09 -18.75
C ARG A 137 -9.08 -3.93 -19.15
N ASN A 138 -9.34 -3.76 -20.44
CA ASN A 138 -10.21 -2.71 -20.97
C ASN A 138 -11.63 -3.20 -21.33
N ASP A 139 -11.92 -4.48 -21.10
CA ASP A 139 -13.24 -5.06 -21.34
C ASP A 139 -14.10 -4.95 -20.09
N ALA A 140 -15.00 -3.97 -20.06
CA ALA A 140 -15.91 -3.75 -18.94
C ALA A 140 -16.88 -4.92 -18.69
N SER A 141 -17.12 -5.79 -19.66
CA SER A 141 -17.96 -6.97 -19.52
C SER A 141 -17.23 -8.15 -18.85
N HIS A 142 -15.89 -8.13 -18.81
CA HIS A 142 -15.06 -9.18 -18.25
C HIS A 142 -14.68 -8.85 -16.79
N HIS A 143 -15.51 -9.28 -15.84
CA HIS A 143 -15.36 -8.93 -14.43
C HIS A 143 -14.04 -9.37 -13.79
N GLU A 144 -13.43 -10.45 -14.25
CA GLU A 144 -12.14 -10.95 -13.76
C GLU A 144 -10.96 -10.38 -14.57
N GLY A 145 -11.21 -9.52 -15.56
CA GLY A 145 -10.19 -8.90 -16.39
C GLY A 145 -9.34 -7.85 -15.67
N VAL A 146 -9.74 -7.43 -14.47
CA VAL A 146 -9.03 -6.44 -13.63
C VAL A 146 -8.90 -6.91 -12.19
N SER A 147 -7.78 -6.55 -11.56
CA SER A 147 -7.46 -6.99 -10.19
C SER A 147 -8.36 -6.38 -9.11
N ARG A 148 -8.87 -5.17 -9.32
CA ARG A 148 -9.58 -4.34 -8.34
C ARG A 148 -8.77 -4.13 -7.06
N MET A 149 -7.43 -4.05 -7.17
CA MET A 149 -6.54 -3.86 -6.04
C MET A 149 -6.38 -2.40 -5.62
N SER A 150 -6.88 -1.44 -6.40
CA SER A 150 -6.65 -0.01 -6.15
C SER A 150 -7.07 0.46 -4.76
N ALA A 151 -8.21 0.02 -4.24
CA ALA A 151 -8.65 0.37 -2.88
C ALA A 151 -7.69 -0.18 -1.81
N TYR A 152 -7.22 -1.41 -1.95
CA TYR A 152 -6.31 -2.05 -0.99
C TYR A 152 -4.91 -1.43 -1.04
N LEU A 153 -4.43 -1.05 -2.21
CA LEU A 153 -3.18 -0.33 -2.39
C LEU A 153 -3.28 1.10 -1.83
N HIS A 154 -4.37 1.81 -2.14
CA HIS A 154 -4.59 3.19 -1.70
C HIS A 154 -4.59 3.32 -0.16
N PHE A 155 -5.23 2.38 0.53
CA PHE A 155 -5.32 2.40 1.99
C PHE A 155 -4.19 1.62 2.69
N GLY A 156 -3.14 1.21 1.97
CA GLY A 156 -2.00 0.50 2.55
C GLY A 156 -2.36 -0.87 3.15
N MET A 157 -3.45 -1.48 2.71
CA MET A 157 -3.90 -2.79 3.20
C MET A 157 -3.08 -3.94 2.64
N VAL A 158 -2.38 -3.72 1.52
CA VAL A 158 -1.46 -4.67 0.88
C VAL A 158 -0.18 -3.96 0.46
N SER A 159 0.92 -4.69 0.45
CA SER A 159 2.21 -4.17 -0.02
C SER A 159 2.26 -4.09 -1.54
N PRO A 160 2.47 -2.90 -2.15
CA PRO A 160 2.63 -2.78 -3.60
C PRO A 160 3.85 -3.57 -4.10
N LEU A 161 4.94 -3.60 -3.33
CA LEU A 161 6.15 -4.33 -3.68
C LEU A 161 5.91 -5.85 -3.71
N ARG A 162 5.14 -6.39 -2.76
CA ARG A 162 4.75 -7.81 -2.78
C ARG A 162 3.90 -8.15 -4.00
N ILE A 163 2.89 -7.31 -4.31
CA ILE A 163 2.06 -7.49 -5.50
C ILE A 163 2.91 -7.46 -6.78
N ALA A 164 3.87 -6.52 -6.87
CA ALA A 164 4.78 -6.42 -8.02
C ALA A 164 5.64 -7.67 -8.18
N ARG A 165 6.23 -8.19 -7.10
CA ARG A 165 7.05 -9.40 -7.14
C ARG A 165 6.27 -10.60 -7.60
N GLU A 166 5.12 -10.83 -6.98
CA GLU A 166 4.28 -11.96 -7.35
C GLU A 166 3.75 -11.84 -8.80
N ALA A 167 3.49 -10.63 -9.29
CA ALA A 167 3.15 -10.39 -10.70
C ALA A 167 4.34 -10.68 -11.64
N SER A 168 5.56 -10.32 -11.23
CA SER A 168 6.80 -10.61 -11.98
C SER A 168 7.04 -12.11 -12.10
N GLU A 169 6.87 -12.87 -11.01
CA GLU A 169 6.98 -14.33 -11.00
C GLU A 169 6.02 -15.01 -11.99
N HIS A 170 4.89 -14.37 -12.29
CA HIS A 170 3.90 -14.83 -13.28
C HIS A 170 4.14 -14.27 -14.69
N GLY A 171 5.20 -13.49 -14.92
CA GLY A 171 5.49 -12.88 -16.21
C GLY A 171 4.45 -11.84 -16.67
N ALA A 172 3.73 -11.22 -15.74
CA ALA A 172 2.65 -10.29 -16.04
C ALA A 172 3.18 -8.86 -16.32
N GLU A 173 3.98 -8.70 -17.36
CA GLU A 173 4.68 -7.43 -17.70
C GLU A 173 3.73 -6.25 -17.83
N LYS A 174 2.58 -6.45 -18.50
CA LYS A 174 1.60 -5.37 -18.68
C LYS A 174 0.97 -4.92 -17.36
N TYR A 175 0.73 -5.84 -16.44
CA TYR A 175 0.23 -5.52 -15.11
C TYR A 175 1.27 -4.74 -14.30
N LEU A 176 2.54 -5.16 -14.38
CA LEU A 176 3.66 -4.48 -13.72
C LEU A 176 3.84 -3.05 -14.25
N ASP A 177 3.73 -2.86 -15.56
CA ASP A 177 3.82 -1.56 -16.21
C ASP A 177 2.77 -0.57 -15.69
N GLU A 178 1.55 -1.05 -15.44
CA GLU A 178 0.47 -0.21 -14.91
C GLU A 178 0.47 -0.07 -13.38
N LEU A 179 1.09 -1.00 -12.66
CA LEU A 179 1.27 -0.90 -11.23
C LEU A 179 2.39 0.11 -10.86
N LEU A 180 3.38 0.30 -11.74
CA LEU A 180 4.47 1.26 -11.54
C LEU A 180 4.02 2.72 -11.64
N ILE A 181 3.02 3.02 -12.46
CA ILE A 181 2.54 4.36 -12.78
C ILE A 181 1.18 4.62 -12.14
#